data_6d99110f2ef52831067720beb0006195
#
_entry.id   6d99110f2ef52831067720beb0006195
#
_cell.length_a   1.000
_cell.length_b   1.000
_cell.length_c   1.000
_cell.angle_alpha   90.00
_cell.angle_beta   90.00
_cell.angle_gamma   90.00
#
_symmetry.space_group_name_H-M   'P 1'
#
loop_
_entity.id
_entity.type
_entity.pdbx_description
1 polymer ?
#
loop_
_entity_poly.entity_id
_entity_poly.type
_entity_poly.pdbx_seq_one_letter_code
_entity_poly.pdbx_strand_id
1 'polypeptide(L)'
;MKFAFYLAALLLLGGQFGPAQSQGRNAADSPPPQNIDTVPGVPFTSASAPSMGRPAALGTLASLGADYRIGPNDLMDIEVFGVPDLKRTIRVNSSGQISLALVGSVVVAGLSAQAAEELIAKKYSEKFLQNPQVSLFIREFTSQRITLEGAVGRPGIYPITGQVTLLRAIALAGGGASYSDLSQIMVFRTGADGGKLTQTFNLEKIRKGELIDPLIVADDIIVVKRDPIRAALRDSLFRDVIDSINPFSSILPR
;
A
#
# COMPACT_ATOMS: atom_id res chain seq x y z
N MET A 1 -9.96 -41.63 31.97
CA MET A 1 -9.90 -43.08 31.67
C MET A 1 -9.89 -43.27 30.14
N LYS A 2 -8.83 -44.00 29.64
CA LYS A 2 -8.62 -44.60 28.29
C LYS A 2 -8.42 -43.57 27.12
N PHE A 3 -7.19 -43.16 26.66
CA PHE A 3 -6.05 -43.95 26.10
C PHE A 3 -6.43 -44.82 24.89
N ALA A 4 -5.97 -44.40 23.69
CA ALA A 4 -5.43 -45.21 22.60
C ALA A 4 -4.78 -44.21 21.59
N PHE A 5 -3.47 -44.02 21.48
CA PHE A 5 -2.42 -44.76 20.80
C PHE A 5 -2.81 -45.19 19.38
N TYR A 6 -2.25 -44.46 18.39
CA TYR A 6 -1.85 -45.07 17.11
C TYR A 6 -0.46 -44.56 16.72
N LEU A 7 0.44 -45.53 16.71
CA LEU A 7 1.85 -45.46 16.33
C LEU A 7 1.99 -46.06 14.94
N ALA A 8 2.94 -45.56 14.18
CA ALA A 8 3.73 -46.17 13.11
C ALA A 8 3.16 -46.24 11.69
N ALA A 9 3.88 -45.61 10.75
CA ALA A 9 4.63 -46.36 9.75
C ALA A 9 5.67 -45.46 9.04
N LEU A 10 6.88 -45.81 9.26
CA LEU A 10 8.13 -45.39 8.64
C LEU A 10 8.19 -45.96 7.22
N LEU A 11 8.48 -45.16 6.19
CA LEU A 11 8.97 -45.65 4.90
C LEU A 11 10.10 -44.75 4.38
N LEU A 12 11.31 -45.26 4.59
CA LEU A 12 12.57 -44.84 4.00
C LEU A 12 12.51 -45.01 2.47
N LEU A 13 12.70 -43.93 1.72
CA LEU A 13 13.16 -43.98 0.34
C LEU A 13 14.38 -43.08 0.22
N GLY A 14 15.53 -43.74 0.24
CA GLY A 14 16.81 -43.14 -0.02
C GLY A 14 16.93 -42.77 -1.50
N GLY A 15 17.04 -41.48 -1.79
CA GLY A 15 17.44 -40.93 -3.06
C GLY A 15 18.87 -40.41 -2.96
N GLN A 16 19.80 -41.12 -3.57
CA GLN A 16 21.20 -40.73 -3.69
C GLN A 16 21.33 -39.55 -4.65
N PHE A 17 21.74 -38.40 -4.16
CA PHE A 17 22.21 -37.29 -4.99
C PHE A 17 23.73 -37.45 -5.20
N GLY A 18 24.13 -37.81 -6.42
CA GLY A 18 25.52 -37.76 -6.85
C GLY A 18 25.97 -36.31 -7.11
N PRO A 19 27.26 -36.01 -6.95
CA PRO A 19 27.79 -34.65 -7.16
C PRO A 19 27.83 -34.32 -8.65
N ALA A 20 27.24 -33.19 -9.02
CA ALA A 20 27.35 -32.62 -10.37
C ALA A 20 28.79 -32.11 -10.58
N GLN A 21 29.50 -32.72 -11.50
CA GLN A 21 30.80 -32.25 -11.97
C GLN A 21 30.61 -30.99 -12.82
N SER A 22 31.24 -29.91 -12.41
CA SER A 22 31.42 -28.70 -13.21
C SER A 22 32.43 -28.94 -14.30
N GLN A 23 31.99 -29.14 -15.53
CA GLN A 23 32.87 -29.10 -16.70
C GLN A 23 33.24 -27.64 -17.01
N GLY A 24 34.52 -27.34 -16.81
CA GLY A 24 35.14 -26.08 -17.25
C GLY A 24 35.08 -25.99 -18.78
N ARG A 25 34.41 -24.96 -19.29
CA ARG A 25 34.52 -24.54 -20.69
C ARG A 25 35.79 -23.71 -20.85
N ASN A 26 36.74 -24.27 -21.60
CA ASN A 26 37.95 -23.59 -22.04
C ASN A 26 37.60 -22.38 -22.91
N ALA A 27 38.14 -21.24 -22.52
CA ALA A 27 38.16 -20.01 -23.29
C ALA A 27 39.26 -20.11 -24.37
N ALA A 28 38.96 -20.68 -25.53
CA ALA A 28 39.82 -20.63 -26.73
C ALA A 28 38.98 -21.08 -27.93
N ASP A 29 38.05 -20.27 -28.38
CA ASP A 29 37.57 -20.31 -29.78
C ASP A 29 36.72 -19.03 -30.04
N SER A 30 37.41 -17.93 -30.19
CA SER A 30 36.83 -16.71 -30.78
C SER A 30 37.47 -16.53 -32.15
N PRO A 31 36.72 -16.53 -33.25
CA PRO A 31 37.28 -16.22 -34.55
C PRO A 31 37.75 -14.76 -34.62
N PRO A 32 38.82 -14.47 -35.41
CA PRO A 32 39.35 -13.12 -35.52
C PRO A 32 38.38 -12.18 -36.22
N PRO A 33 38.44 -10.86 -35.95
CA PRO A 33 37.56 -9.87 -36.57
C PRO A 33 37.85 -9.81 -38.08
N GLN A 34 36.80 -10.00 -38.89
CA GLN A 34 36.89 -9.79 -40.35
C GLN A 34 36.87 -8.30 -40.62
N ASN A 35 37.93 -7.79 -41.25
CA ASN A 35 38.00 -6.47 -41.88
C ASN A 35 36.95 -6.42 -42.99
N ILE A 36 35.96 -5.57 -42.84
CA ILE A 36 35.01 -5.21 -43.88
C ILE A 36 35.60 -4.01 -44.62
N ASP A 37 35.98 -4.28 -45.89
CA ASP A 37 36.50 -3.30 -46.81
C ASP A 37 35.57 -2.09 -46.96
N THR A 38 36.22 -0.93 -46.95
CA THR A 38 35.69 0.41 -47.14
C THR A 38 34.94 0.51 -48.48
N VAL A 39 33.64 0.72 -48.46
CA VAL A 39 32.87 1.19 -49.63
C VAL A 39 32.84 2.71 -49.62
N PRO A 40 33.32 3.43 -50.64
CA PRO A 40 33.30 4.87 -50.69
C PRO A 40 31.93 5.43 -51.13
N GLY A 41 31.42 6.38 -50.37
CA GLY A 41 30.57 7.44 -50.90
C GLY A 41 29.03 7.26 -50.78
N VAL A 42 28.48 7.42 -49.58
CA VAL A 42 27.14 7.97 -49.43
C VAL A 42 27.17 9.01 -48.29
N PRO A 43 26.72 10.25 -48.51
CA PRO A 43 26.68 11.26 -47.44
C PRO A 43 25.61 10.87 -46.43
N PHE A 44 26.01 10.54 -45.19
CA PHE A 44 25.11 10.37 -44.10
C PHE A 44 24.50 11.71 -43.71
N THR A 45 23.31 11.98 -44.17
CA THR A 45 22.47 13.05 -43.62
C THR A 45 22.17 12.65 -42.16
N SER A 46 22.70 13.44 -41.20
CA SER A 46 22.40 13.27 -39.77
C SER A 46 20.92 13.53 -39.54
N ALA A 47 20.11 12.49 -39.62
CA ALA A 47 18.77 12.50 -39.09
C ALA A 47 18.88 12.50 -37.56
N SER A 48 18.58 13.64 -36.93
CA SER A 48 18.41 13.74 -35.49
C SER A 48 17.45 12.68 -35.03
N ALA A 49 17.94 11.69 -34.30
CA ALA A 49 17.09 10.72 -33.62
C ALA A 49 16.15 11.48 -32.67
N PRO A 50 14.85 11.18 -32.68
CA PRO A 50 13.95 11.71 -31.68
C PRO A 50 14.44 11.22 -30.32
N SER A 51 14.72 12.17 -29.42
CA SER A 51 15.05 11.87 -28.04
C SER A 51 13.87 11.10 -27.47
N MET A 52 14.01 9.79 -27.33
CA MET A 52 13.07 9.00 -26.54
C MET A 52 13.10 9.57 -25.13
N GLY A 53 12.04 10.26 -24.78
CA GLY A 53 11.80 10.79 -23.46
C GLY A 53 12.03 9.67 -22.45
N ARG A 54 12.98 9.91 -21.55
CA ARG A 54 13.21 9.08 -20.38
C ARG A 54 11.86 8.77 -19.74
N PRO A 55 11.50 7.52 -19.46
CA PRO A 55 10.26 7.24 -18.76
C PRO A 55 10.32 7.91 -17.38
N ALA A 56 9.50 8.93 -17.19
CA ALA A 56 9.33 9.66 -15.93
C ALA A 56 8.70 8.79 -14.81
N ALA A 57 8.56 7.49 -15.05
CA ALA A 57 7.82 6.58 -14.15
C ALA A 57 8.62 6.09 -12.92
N LEU A 58 9.93 6.27 -12.88
CA LEU A 58 10.74 5.81 -11.72
C LEU A 58 10.85 6.85 -10.59
N GLY A 59 10.53 8.12 -10.86
CA GLY A 59 10.53 9.17 -9.84
C GLY A 59 9.31 9.16 -8.92
N THR A 60 8.21 8.56 -9.37
CA THR A 60 6.91 8.64 -8.66
C THR A 60 6.80 7.65 -7.48
N LEU A 61 7.59 6.58 -7.47
CA LEU A 61 7.56 5.60 -6.37
C LEU A 61 8.37 6.04 -5.15
N ALA A 62 9.36 6.90 -5.33
CA ALA A 62 10.17 7.42 -4.24
C ALA A 62 9.46 8.53 -3.44
N SER A 63 8.45 9.19 -4.00
CA SER A 63 7.73 10.28 -3.31
C SER A 63 6.58 9.83 -2.41
N LEU A 64 6.19 8.56 -2.44
CA LEU A 64 5.10 8.05 -1.60
C LEU A 64 5.42 8.06 -0.09
N GLY A 65 6.70 8.10 0.29
CA GLY A 65 7.12 8.20 1.69
C GLY A 65 7.42 9.63 2.17
N ALA A 66 7.66 10.56 1.24
CA ALA A 66 8.05 11.93 1.58
C ALA A 66 6.88 12.77 2.16
N ASP A 67 5.65 12.42 1.83
CA ASP A 67 4.44 13.14 2.26
C ASP A 67 3.87 12.65 3.59
N TYR A 68 4.35 11.49 4.10
CA TYR A 68 3.86 10.96 5.37
C TYR A 68 4.34 11.82 6.54
N ARG A 69 3.42 12.14 7.44
CA ARG A 69 3.72 12.86 8.69
C ARG A 69 3.57 11.90 9.86
N ILE A 70 4.63 11.78 10.64
CA ILE A 70 4.64 10.96 11.86
C ILE A 70 3.54 11.44 12.80
N GLY A 71 2.79 10.50 13.34
CA GLY A 71 1.73 10.81 14.29
C GLY A 71 1.74 9.93 15.53
N PRO A 72 0.84 10.20 16.49
CA PRO A 72 0.70 9.38 17.69
C PRO A 72 0.41 7.92 17.35
N ASN A 73 0.94 7.00 18.15
CA ASN A 73 0.86 5.55 18.02
C ASN A 73 1.63 4.92 16.85
N ASP A 74 2.31 5.69 15.99
CA ASP A 74 3.20 5.12 14.98
C ASP A 74 4.35 4.35 15.64
N LEU A 75 4.72 3.22 15.06
CA LEU A 75 5.86 2.41 15.49
C LEU A 75 7.03 2.62 14.56
N MET A 76 8.18 2.97 15.11
CA MET A 76 9.38 3.31 14.35
C MET A 76 10.59 2.54 14.85
N ASP A 77 11.46 2.16 13.90
CA ASP A 77 12.82 1.73 14.19
C ASP A 77 13.75 2.91 14.01
N ILE A 78 14.59 3.15 14.99
CA ILE A 78 15.61 4.19 14.96
C ILE A 78 16.96 3.51 15.11
N GLU A 79 17.89 3.86 14.24
CA GLU A 79 19.26 3.36 14.25
C GLU A 79 20.24 4.51 14.09
N VAL A 80 21.31 4.50 14.89
CA VAL A 80 22.43 5.45 14.78
C VAL A 80 23.62 4.69 14.24
N PHE A 81 24.13 5.13 13.09
CA PHE A 81 25.26 4.45 12.45
C PHE A 81 26.48 4.40 13.35
N GLY A 82 27.08 3.22 13.48
CA GLY A 82 28.24 2.99 14.33
C GLY A 82 27.95 2.87 15.84
N VAL A 83 26.67 2.98 16.27
CA VAL A 83 26.29 2.90 17.69
C VAL A 83 25.11 1.94 17.88
N PRO A 84 25.35 0.63 17.83
CA PRO A 84 24.28 -0.39 17.89
C PRO A 84 23.46 -0.35 19.19
N ASP A 85 24.04 0.12 20.28
CA ASP A 85 23.36 0.22 21.58
C ASP A 85 22.21 1.26 21.57
N LEU A 86 22.18 2.16 20.60
CA LEU A 86 21.12 3.14 20.43
C LEU A 86 20.01 2.67 19.49
N LYS A 87 20.16 1.50 18.87
CA LYS A 87 19.10 0.92 18.02
C LYS A 87 17.89 0.56 18.86
N ARG A 88 16.72 1.09 18.49
CA ARG A 88 15.46 0.87 19.22
C ARG A 88 14.25 0.86 18.31
N THR A 89 13.30 0.00 18.66
CA THR A 89 11.92 0.09 18.17
C THR A 89 11.10 0.89 19.19
N ILE A 90 10.53 2.02 18.79
CA ILE A 90 9.86 2.96 19.69
C ILE A 90 8.51 3.34 19.11
N ARG A 91 7.49 3.40 19.97
CA ARG A 91 6.16 3.92 19.60
C ARG A 91 6.03 5.39 20.02
N VAL A 92 5.49 6.19 19.12
CA VAL A 92 5.15 7.60 19.40
C VAL A 92 4.03 7.65 20.44
N ASN A 93 4.21 8.40 21.51
CA ASN A 93 3.19 8.56 22.55
C ASN A 93 2.04 9.47 22.09
N SER A 94 0.99 9.57 22.91
CA SER A 94 -0.18 10.43 22.63
C SER A 94 0.15 11.92 22.50
N SER A 95 1.26 12.36 23.09
CA SER A 95 1.75 13.75 22.99
C SER A 95 2.64 13.97 21.74
N GLY A 96 2.78 12.97 20.86
CA GLY A 96 3.60 13.07 19.66
C GLY A 96 5.10 13.02 19.91
N GLN A 97 5.51 12.43 21.04
CA GLN A 97 6.92 12.36 21.45
C GLN A 97 7.42 10.91 21.43
N ILE A 98 8.73 10.76 21.26
CA ILE A 98 9.47 9.51 21.46
C ILE A 98 10.51 9.71 22.58
N SER A 99 10.84 8.62 23.30
CA SER A 99 11.88 8.64 24.34
C SER A 99 13.13 7.93 23.83
N LEU A 100 14.21 8.70 23.69
CA LEU A 100 15.51 8.22 23.22
C LEU A 100 16.50 8.11 24.37
N ALA A 101 17.37 7.11 24.29
CA ALA A 101 18.48 7.01 25.24
C ALA A 101 19.38 8.24 25.13
N LEU A 102 19.92 8.71 26.25
CA LEU A 102 20.78 9.88 26.39
C LEU A 102 20.09 11.24 26.15
N VAL A 103 19.26 11.35 25.10
CA VAL A 103 18.62 12.61 24.68
C VAL A 103 17.31 12.88 25.44
N GLY A 104 16.61 11.83 25.88
CA GLY A 104 15.30 11.97 26.50
C GLY A 104 14.14 12.08 25.51
N SER A 105 13.12 12.88 25.84
CA SER A 105 11.92 13.05 24.99
C SER A 105 12.14 14.01 23.84
N VAL A 106 11.77 13.58 22.63
CA VAL A 106 11.85 14.37 21.39
C VAL A 106 10.47 14.39 20.73
N VAL A 107 9.98 15.56 20.36
CA VAL A 107 8.72 15.74 19.62
C VAL A 107 8.97 15.42 18.15
N VAL A 108 8.29 14.42 17.62
CA VAL A 108 8.42 13.96 16.21
C VAL A 108 7.10 14.05 15.44
N ALA A 109 5.98 14.23 16.14
CA ALA A 109 4.68 14.36 15.48
C ALA A 109 4.64 15.54 14.51
N GLY A 110 4.04 15.32 13.34
CA GLY A 110 3.96 16.30 12.25
C GLY A 110 5.20 16.41 11.38
N LEU A 111 6.33 15.77 11.75
CA LEU A 111 7.54 15.74 10.95
C LEU A 111 7.48 14.62 9.90
N SER A 112 8.16 14.82 8.77
CA SER A 112 8.49 13.70 7.87
C SER A 112 9.57 12.82 8.50
N ALA A 113 9.76 11.60 8.00
CA ALA A 113 10.82 10.72 8.47
C ALA A 113 12.19 11.41 8.41
N GLN A 114 12.50 12.05 7.28
CA GLN A 114 13.75 12.79 7.09
C GLN A 114 13.91 13.95 8.09
N ALA A 115 12.90 14.77 8.28
CA ALA A 115 12.97 15.88 9.25
C ALA A 115 13.14 15.37 10.69
N ALA A 116 12.57 14.20 11.01
CA ALA A 116 12.78 13.57 12.31
C ALA A 116 14.21 13.02 12.46
N GLU A 117 14.79 12.40 11.43
CA GLU A 117 16.19 11.97 11.40
C GLU A 117 17.14 13.14 11.68
N GLU A 118 16.96 14.26 10.96
CA GLU A 118 17.77 15.47 11.13
C GLU A 118 17.63 16.05 12.55
N LEU A 119 16.42 16.11 13.08
CA LEU A 119 16.16 16.59 14.44
C LEU A 119 16.83 15.69 15.49
N ILE A 120 16.71 14.37 15.35
CA ILE A 120 17.31 13.40 16.28
C ILE A 120 18.84 13.47 16.18
N ALA A 121 19.40 13.52 14.96
CA ALA A 121 20.84 13.68 14.74
C ALA A 121 21.36 14.96 15.42
N LYS A 122 20.66 16.07 15.25
CA LYS A 122 20.99 17.33 15.92
C LYS A 122 20.99 17.18 17.44
N LYS A 123 19.97 16.51 18.01
CA LYS A 123 19.88 16.30 19.46
C LYS A 123 21.03 15.45 20.00
N TYR A 124 21.45 14.42 19.29
CA TYR A 124 22.62 13.63 19.67
C TYR A 124 23.93 14.42 19.53
N SER A 125 24.06 15.27 18.50
CA SER A 125 25.27 16.04 18.27
C SER A 125 25.50 17.15 19.31
N GLU A 126 24.44 17.62 19.98
CA GLU A 126 24.56 18.70 21.00
C GLU A 126 25.46 18.30 22.17
N LYS A 127 25.48 17.03 22.61
CA LYS A 127 26.18 16.61 23.84
C LYS A 127 26.81 15.22 23.80
N PHE A 128 26.41 14.32 22.88
CA PHE A 128 26.70 12.90 23.05
C PHE A 128 27.54 12.29 21.92
N LEU A 129 27.33 12.70 20.67
CA LEU A 129 27.97 12.11 19.50
C LEU A 129 28.54 13.18 18.56
N GLN A 130 29.62 12.83 17.87
CA GLN A 130 30.18 13.69 16.83
C GLN A 130 29.64 13.25 15.46
N ASN A 131 28.97 14.17 14.76
CA ASN A 131 28.39 13.93 13.43
C ASN A 131 27.57 12.62 13.31
N PRO A 132 26.55 12.41 14.17
CA PRO A 132 25.76 11.19 14.15
C PRO A 132 24.91 11.10 12.88
N GLN A 133 24.89 9.93 12.25
CA GLN A 133 23.99 9.62 11.15
C GLN A 133 22.85 8.75 11.70
N VAL A 134 21.64 9.26 11.62
CA VAL A 134 20.42 8.62 12.14
C VAL A 134 19.58 8.14 10.97
N SER A 135 19.12 6.92 11.04
CA SER A 135 18.10 6.36 10.13
C SER A 135 16.84 6.04 10.91
N LEU A 136 15.68 6.44 10.36
CA LEU A 136 14.38 6.21 10.93
C LEU A 136 13.50 5.47 9.92
N PHE A 137 12.99 4.31 10.31
CA PHE A 137 12.08 3.52 9.50
C PHE A 137 10.75 3.34 10.22
N ILE A 138 9.65 3.73 9.57
CA ILE A 138 8.30 3.57 10.13
C ILE A 138 7.81 2.16 9.83
N ARG A 139 7.62 1.35 10.89
CA ARG A 139 7.13 -0.03 10.79
C ARG A 139 5.61 -0.11 10.69
N GLU A 140 4.91 0.70 11.48
CA GLU A 140 3.46 0.71 11.55
C GLU A 140 2.94 2.13 11.41
N PHE A 141 2.15 2.35 10.39
CA PHE A 141 1.44 3.60 10.11
C PHE A 141 0.07 3.54 10.79
N THR A 142 -0.02 4.05 12.02
CA THR A 142 -1.25 3.95 12.82
C THR A 142 -2.01 5.27 12.87
N SER A 143 -1.30 6.38 12.71
CA SER A 143 -1.86 7.73 12.85
C SER A 143 -2.65 8.21 11.65
N GLN A 144 -2.37 7.68 10.46
CA GLN A 144 -3.07 8.06 9.23
C GLN A 144 -3.89 6.87 8.71
N ARG A 145 -5.18 6.91 8.94
CA ARG A 145 -6.14 5.86 8.54
C ARG A 145 -7.45 6.48 8.11
N ILE A 146 -8.17 5.76 7.25
CA ILE A 146 -9.51 6.09 6.82
C ILE A 146 -10.44 4.91 7.09
N THR A 147 -11.71 5.18 7.25
CA THR A 147 -12.74 4.15 7.40
C THR A 147 -13.60 4.09 6.14
N LEU A 148 -13.75 2.90 5.57
CA LEU A 148 -14.66 2.64 4.46
C LEU A 148 -15.79 1.73 4.92
N GLU A 149 -17.02 2.19 4.76
CA GLU A 149 -18.24 1.51 5.22
C GLU A 149 -19.26 1.34 4.10
N GLY A 150 -20.22 0.44 4.32
CA GLY A 150 -21.35 0.20 3.45
C GLY A 150 -21.04 -0.71 2.26
N ALA A 151 -21.53 -0.36 1.07
CA ALA A 151 -21.47 -1.21 -0.11
C ALA A 151 -20.13 -1.11 -0.85
N VAL A 152 -19.02 -1.40 -0.17
CA VAL A 152 -17.68 -1.58 -0.75
C VAL A 152 -17.28 -3.05 -0.72
N GLY A 153 -16.30 -3.44 -1.51
CA GLY A 153 -15.86 -4.82 -1.61
C GLY A 153 -15.40 -5.40 -0.27
N ARG A 154 -14.69 -4.62 0.53
CA ARG A 154 -14.24 -4.98 1.88
C ARG A 154 -14.35 -3.76 2.79
N PRO A 155 -15.43 -3.63 3.58
CA PRO A 155 -15.53 -2.59 4.59
C PRO A 155 -14.47 -2.76 5.67
N GLY A 156 -13.94 -1.63 6.20
CA GLY A 156 -12.92 -1.67 7.24
C GLY A 156 -12.13 -0.38 7.39
N ILE A 157 -11.11 -0.44 8.22
CA ILE A 157 -10.16 0.66 8.46
C ILE A 157 -8.90 0.39 7.63
N TYR A 158 -8.48 1.40 6.86
CA TYR A 158 -7.35 1.31 5.94
C TYR A 158 -6.29 2.34 6.31
N PRO A 159 -5.03 1.92 6.51
CA PRO A 159 -3.94 2.87 6.63
C PRO A 159 -3.71 3.56 5.29
N ILE A 160 -3.44 4.85 5.34
CA ILE A 160 -3.08 5.66 4.17
C ILE A 160 -1.66 6.20 4.32
N THR A 161 -0.91 6.17 3.23
CA THR A 161 0.44 6.73 3.15
C THR A 161 0.49 7.72 2.00
N GLY A 162 0.86 8.97 2.31
CA GLY A 162 0.87 10.05 1.34
C GLY A 162 -0.55 10.50 0.92
N GLN A 163 -0.65 11.14 -0.25
CA GLN A 163 -1.89 11.69 -0.76
C GLN A 163 -2.77 10.59 -1.37
N VAL A 164 -3.93 10.40 -0.79
CA VAL A 164 -4.94 9.43 -1.25
C VAL A 164 -6.19 10.17 -1.71
N THR A 165 -6.65 9.86 -2.91
CA THR A 165 -7.90 10.39 -3.47
C THR A 165 -9.08 9.45 -3.18
N LEU A 166 -10.31 9.93 -3.36
CA LEU A 166 -11.52 9.15 -3.15
C LEU A 166 -11.56 7.89 -4.05
N LEU A 167 -11.19 8.05 -5.32
CA LEU A 167 -11.14 6.92 -6.26
C LEU A 167 -10.15 5.84 -5.77
N ARG A 168 -8.98 6.27 -5.30
CA ARG A 168 -7.96 5.37 -4.77
C ARG A 168 -8.41 4.71 -3.46
N ALA A 169 -9.05 5.45 -2.56
CA ALA A 169 -9.59 4.92 -1.31
C ALA A 169 -10.62 3.81 -1.57
N ILE A 170 -11.57 4.03 -2.47
CA ILE A 170 -12.55 3.00 -2.86
C ILE A 170 -11.85 1.78 -3.49
N ALA A 171 -10.83 1.98 -4.32
CA ALA A 171 -10.06 0.89 -4.92
C ALA A 171 -9.32 0.04 -3.86
N LEU A 172 -8.79 0.64 -2.78
CA LEU A 172 -8.18 -0.08 -1.65
C LEU A 172 -9.17 -1.03 -0.98
N ALA A 173 -10.45 -0.65 -0.88
CA ALA A 173 -11.51 -1.50 -0.35
C ALA A 173 -12.04 -2.56 -1.36
N GLY A 174 -11.38 -2.72 -2.50
CA GLY A 174 -11.82 -3.67 -3.54
C GLY A 174 -12.93 -3.14 -4.44
N GLY A 175 -13.12 -1.81 -4.50
CA GLY A 175 -14.15 -1.17 -5.31
C GLY A 175 -15.53 -1.17 -4.66
N GLY A 176 -16.55 -0.80 -5.44
CA GLY A 176 -17.94 -0.92 -5.01
C GLY A 176 -18.38 -2.38 -5.00
N ALA A 177 -19.11 -2.78 -3.96
CA ALA A 177 -19.76 -4.09 -3.90
C ALA A 177 -20.95 -4.17 -4.86
N SER A 178 -21.55 -5.36 -4.96
CA SER A 178 -22.80 -5.53 -5.73
C SER A 178 -23.88 -4.58 -5.22
N TYR A 179 -24.54 -3.89 -6.16
CA TYR A 179 -25.58 -2.89 -5.87
C TYR A 179 -25.10 -1.66 -5.08
N SER A 180 -23.81 -1.32 -5.12
CA SER A 180 -23.33 -0.07 -4.58
C SER A 180 -23.85 1.12 -5.40
N ASP A 181 -24.29 2.16 -4.71
CA ASP A 181 -24.59 3.45 -5.32
C ASP A 181 -23.33 4.32 -5.33
N LEU A 182 -22.60 4.28 -6.43
CA LEU A 182 -21.38 5.07 -6.62
C LEU A 182 -21.66 6.52 -7.03
N SER A 183 -22.93 6.87 -7.27
CA SER A 183 -23.34 8.23 -7.60
C SER A 183 -23.45 9.14 -6.36
N GLN A 184 -23.57 8.54 -5.16
CA GLN A 184 -23.76 9.24 -3.89
C GLN A 184 -22.88 8.68 -2.77
N ILE A 185 -21.58 8.89 -2.89
CA ILE A 185 -20.62 8.53 -1.83
C ILE A 185 -20.53 9.67 -0.83
N MET A 186 -20.77 9.39 0.43
CA MET A 186 -20.65 10.37 1.52
C MET A 186 -19.28 10.26 2.18
N VAL A 187 -18.64 11.40 2.36
CA VAL A 187 -17.40 11.55 3.12
C VAL A 187 -17.70 12.40 4.34
N PHE A 188 -17.49 11.82 5.51
CA PHE A 188 -17.60 12.50 6.80
C PHE A 188 -16.21 12.86 7.27
N ARG A 189 -15.98 14.12 7.49
CA ARG A 189 -14.72 14.69 7.96
C ARG A 189 -14.94 15.45 9.24
N THR A 190 -14.05 15.29 10.21
CA THR A 190 -14.05 16.13 11.42
C THR A 190 -13.28 17.41 11.12
N GLY A 191 -13.95 18.55 11.25
CA GLY A 191 -13.33 19.86 11.11
C GLY A 191 -12.43 20.21 12.29
N ALA A 192 -11.61 21.24 12.14
CA ALA A 192 -10.70 21.72 13.19
C ALA A 192 -11.44 22.22 14.45
N ASP A 193 -12.70 22.61 14.31
CA ASP A 193 -13.63 23.01 15.35
C ASP A 193 -14.36 21.85 16.04
N GLY A 194 -14.05 20.60 15.65
CA GLY A 194 -14.74 19.39 16.12
C GLY A 194 -16.11 19.15 15.46
N GLY A 195 -16.55 20.03 14.57
CA GLY A 195 -17.78 19.86 13.79
C GLY A 195 -17.62 18.76 12.74
N LYS A 196 -18.72 18.06 12.42
CA LYS A 196 -18.72 17.06 11.34
C LYS A 196 -19.12 17.72 10.03
N LEU A 197 -18.24 17.66 9.05
CA LEU A 197 -18.51 18.07 7.68
C LEU A 197 -18.91 16.83 6.88
N THR A 198 -20.04 16.92 6.17
CA THR A 198 -20.49 15.85 5.26
C THR A 198 -20.42 16.36 3.83
N GLN A 199 -19.69 15.65 2.98
CA GLN A 199 -19.59 15.94 1.55
C GLN A 199 -20.08 14.73 0.74
N THR A 200 -20.79 14.97 -0.33
CA THR A 200 -21.29 13.91 -1.22
C THR A 200 -20.60 14.02 -2.58
N PHE A 201 -20.08 12.90 -3.04
CA PHE A 201 -19.35 12.81 -4.30
C PHE A 201 -19.96 11.76 -5.23
N ASN A 202 -19.85 12.02 -6.53
CA ASN A 202 -20.24 11.08 -7.59
C ASN A 202 -19.00 10.46 -8.21
N LEU A 203 -18.71 9.19 -7.82
CA LEU A 203 -17.53 8.48 -8.28
C LEU A 203 -17.60 8.11 -9.77
N GLU A 204 -18.80 7.94 -10.32
CA GLU A 204 -18.97 7.64 -11.75
C GLU A 204 -18.55 8.84 -12.61
N LYS A 205 -18.92 10.06 -12.20
CA LYS A 205 -18.48 11.30 -12.86
C LYS A 205 -16.99 11.55 -12.69
N ILE A 206 -16.44 11.27 -11.52
CA ILE A 206 -15.00 11.36 -11.27
C ILE A 206 -14.23 10.39 -12.19
N ARG A 207 -14.70 9.15 -12.35
CA ARG A 207 -14.08 8.16 -13.26
C ARG A 207 -14.12 8.58 -14.73
N LYS A 208 -15.14 9.33 -15.14
CA LYS A 208 -15.25 9.89 -16.48
C LYS A 208 -14.43 11.16 -16.69
N GLY A 209 -13.82 11.70 -15.63
CA GLY A 209 -13.09 12.98 -15.66
C GLY A 209 -13.99 14.22 -15.68
N GLU A 210 -15.29 14.06 -15.42
CA GLU A 210 -16.26 15.16 -15.36
C GLU A 210 -16.16 15.96 -14.04
N LEU A 211 -15.65 15.32 -12.98
CA LEU A 211 -15.43 15.92 -11.67
C LEU A 211 -14.01 15.67 -11.20
N ILE A 212 -13.48 16.59 -10.40
CA ILE A 212 -12.17 16.46 -9.77
C ILE A 212 -12.26 15.37 -8.69
N ASP A 213 -11.25 14.50 -8.62
CA ASP A 213 -11.12 13.47 -7.59
C ASP A 213 -10.62 14.11 -6.29
N PRO A 214 -11.44 14.16 -5.21
CA PRO A 214 -11.09 14.85 -3.99
C PRO A 214 -10.03 14.10 -3.20
N LEU A 215 -9.16 14.85 -2.53
CA LEU A 215 -8.21 14.31 -1.56
C LEU A 215 -8.92 13.87 -0.28
N ILE A 216 -8.60 12.68 0.17
CA ILE A 216 -9.04 12.10 1.43
C ILE A 216 -7.94 12.33 2.45
N VAL A 217 -8.31 12.71 3.66
CA VAL A 217 -7.40 12.94 4.77
C VAL A 217 -7.59 11.88 5.86
N ALA A 218 -6.65 11.84 6.80
CA ALA A 218 -6.75 10.96 7.96
C ALA A 218 -8.05 11.18 8.74
N ASP A 219 -8.59 10.09 9.30
CA ASP A 219 -9.84 10.01 10.05
C ASP A 219 -11.12 10.32 9.24
N ASP A 220 -11.03 10.45 7.89
CA ASP A 220 -12.22 10.50 7.06
C ASP A 220 -12.98 9.17 7.10
N ILE A 221 -14.31 9.25 7.18
CA ILE A 221 -15.21 8.09 7.06
C ILE A 221 -15.93 8.19 5.73
N ILE A 222 -15.72 7.19 4.88
CA ILE A 222 -16.29 7.11 3.54
C ILE A 222 -17.41 6.07 3.56
N VAL A 223 -18.63 6.48 3.26
CA VAL A 223 -19.80 5.62 3.28
C VAL A 223 -20.37 5.48 1.88
N VAL A 224 -20.42 4.25 1.38
CA VAL A 224 -21.03 3.90 0.11
C VAL A 224 -22.39 3.24 0.37
N LYS A 225 -23.46 3.88 -0.07
CA LYS A 225 -24.81 3.34 0.08
C LYS A 225 -25.05 2.16 -0.87
N ARG A 226 -25.98 1.31 -0.47
CA ARG A 226 -26.53 0.27 -1.36
C ARG A 226 -27.71 0.85 -2.11
N ASP A 227 -27.84 0.56 -3.40
CA ASP A 227 -29.01 0.89 -4.19
C ASP A 227 -30.16 -0.10 -3.85
N PRO A 228 -31.20 0.35 -3.13
CA PRO A 228 -32.27 -0.54 -2.68
C PRO A 228 -33.12 -1.05 -3.86
N ILE A 229 -33.23 -0.27 -4.94
CA ILE A 229 -34.06 -0.62 -6.11
C ILE A 229 -33.40 -1.77 -6.87
N ARG A 230 -32.10 -1.68 -7.14
CA ARG A 230 -31.34 -2.73 -7.83
C ARG A 230 -31.28 -4.02 -6.99
N ALA A 231 -31.18 -3.91 -5.66
CA ALA A 231 -31.21 -5.04 -4.76
C ALA A 231 -32.59 -5.74 -4.78
N ALA A 232 -33.67 -4.98 -4.67
CA ALA A 232 -35.04 -5.51 -4.66
C ALA A 232 -35.45 -6.16 -5.98
N LEU A 233 -35.06 -5.58 -7.12
CA LEU A 233 -35.35 -6.16 -8.44
C LEU A 233 -34.74 -7.56 -8.61
N ARG A 234 -33.54 -7.76 -8.10
CA ARG A 234 -32.91 -9.08 -8.17
C ARG A 234 -33.63 -10.10 -7.30
N ASP A 235 -33.97 -9.73 -6.06
CA ASP A 235 -34.64 -10.65 -5.14
C ASP A 235 -36.02 -11.06 -5.65
N SER A 236 -36.74 -10.15 -6.36
CA SER A 236 -38.00 -10.48 -7.00
C SER A 236 -37.84 -11.42 -8.21
N LEU A 237 -36.84 -11.14 -9.08
CA LEU A 237 -36.57 -12.01 -10.23
C LEU A 237 -36.12 -13.41 -9.83
N PHE A 238 -35.34 -13.55 -8.75
CA PHE A 238 -34.94 -14.86 -8.24
C PHE A 238 -36.13 -15.63 -7.64
N ARG A 239 -37.05 -14.95 -6.93
CA ARG A 239 -38.29 -15.60 -6.42
C ARG A 239 -39.14 -16.08 -7.57
N ASP A 240 -39.37 -15.24 -8.57
CA ASP A 240 -40.21 -15.60 -9.74
C ASP A 240 -39.61 -16.79 -10.51
N VAL A 241 -38.28 -16.86 -10.63
CA VAL A 241 -37.59 -17.99 -11.28
C VAL A 241 -37.70 -19.27 -10.43
N ILE A 242 -37.49 -19.17 -9.11
CA ILE A 242 -37.62 -20.35 -8.22
C ILE A 242 -39.06 -20.86 -8.19
N ASP A 243 -40.04 -19.97 -8.11
CA ASP A 243 -41.46 -20.35 -8.14
C ASP A 243 -41.87 -20.93 -9.51
N SER A 244 -41.25 -20.46 -10.59
CA SER A 244 -41.48 -21.02 -11.94
C SER A 244 -40.84 -22.40 -12.14
N ILE A 245 -39.74 -22.71 -11.45
CA ILE A 245 -39.05 -24.01 -11.56
C ILE A 245 -39.57 -25.05 -10.54
N ASN A 246 -40.29 -24.61 -9.52
CA ASN A 246 -40.82 -25.50 -8.48
C ASN A 246 -42.27 -25.94 -8.79
N PRO A 247 -42.49 -27.09 -9.46
CA PRO A 247 -43.82 -27.55 -9.83
C PRO A 247 -44.69 -27.97 -8.62
N PHE A 248 -44.12 -27.98 -7.40
CA PHE A 248 -44.81 -28.41 -6.18
C PHE A 248 -45.28 -27.24 -5.29
N SER A 249 -45.06 -25.99 -5.68
CA SER A 249 -45.47 -24.81 -4.90
C SER A 249 -47.00 -24.66 -4.80
N SER A 250 -47.76 -25.33 -5.69
CA SER A 250 -49.23 -25.32 -5.72
C SER A 250 -49.93 -26.41 -4.90
N ILE A 251 -49.17 -27.32 -4.22
CA ILE A 251 -49.74 -28.52 -3.56
C ILE A 251 -49.87 -28.34 -2.04
N LEU A 252 -49.27 -27.32 -1.43
CA LEU A 252 -49.42 -27.06 0.01
C LEU A 252 -50.53 -26.02 0.24
N PRO A 253 -51.69 -26.41 0.84
CA PRO A 253 -52.68 -25.43 1.26
C PRO A 253 -52.14 -24.60 2.43
N ARG A 254 -52.49 -23.31 2.39
CA ARG A 254 -52.19 -22.33 3.46
C ARG A 254 -52.90 -22.70 4.74
#